data_6135a460a34a5efafc41a713953925d2
#
_entry.id   6135a460a34a5efafc41a713953925d2
#
_cell.length_a   1.000
_cell.length_b   1.000
_cell.length_c   1.000
_cell.angle_alpha   90.00
_cell.angle_beta   90.00
_cell.angle_gamma   90.00
#
_symmetry.space_group_name_H-M   'P 1'
#
loop_
_entity.id
_entity.type
_entity.pdbx_description
1 polymer ?
#
loop_
_entity_poly.entity_id
_entity_poly.type
_entity_poly.pdbx_seq_one_letter_code
_entity_poly.pdbx_strand_id
1 'polypeptide(L)'
;MRRAAAAGRSTEQVGPFLATFSPDSANPFLNYAIPDDGAQPSSSDVDALTEAYARRDLLPRVEFMAETAPAAEQALLVAGWSVERRIPVMLCPPGSAVTIPAPAGVELLVPGTDEEIRGMLVAQYEAFGEPTDVPDTEVEKTRERLRAGGFAVLARVAGEPAGGGVAEAIVDGTTEVAGIAVREPYRRRGIGAAVTAFLTAAVHEAGARTVFLTPAGVPEQRMYARVGYAPAGDMVHLSR
;
A
#
# COMPACT_ATOMS: atom_id res chain seq x y z
N MET A 1 9.85 -6.19 1.93
CA MET A 1 9.89 -4.94 1.17
C MET A 1 10.75 -5.04 -0.09
N ARG A 2 12.07 -5.32 -0.03
CA ARG A 2 12.99 -5.34 -1.19
C ARG A 2 12.57 -6.30 -2.32
N ARG A 3 12.14 -7.52 -2.03
CA ARG A 3 11.67 -8.48 -3.05
C ARG A 3 10.42 -8.00 -3.79
N ALA A 4 9.46 -7.42 -3.06
CA ALA A 4 8.25 -6.89 -3.67
C ALA A 4 8.58 -5.67 -4.56
N ALA A 5 9.48 -4.80 -4.12
CA ALA A 5 9.92 -3.65 -4.90
C ALA A 5 10.70 -4.05 -6.17
N ALA A 6 11.43 -5.16 -6.14
CA ALA A 6 12.17 -5.68 -7.29
C ALA A 6 11.29 -6.41 -8.33
N ALA A 7 10.06 -6.78 -7.97
CA ALA A 7 9.20 -7.54 -8.86
C ALA A 7 8.83 -6.72 -10.11
N GLY A 8 9.18 -7.24 -11.29
CA GLY A 8 8.93 -6.58 -12.58
C GLY A 8 9.78 -5.34 -12.86
N ARG A 9 10.83 -5.07 -12.08
CA ARG A 9 11.73 -3.92 -12.23
C ARG A 9 13.17 -4.36 -12.44
N SER A 10 13.97 -3.53 -13.11
CA SER A 10 15.42 -3.68 -13.08
C SER A 10 15.96 -3.19 -11.73
N THR A 11 17.05 -3.80 -11.25
CA THR A 11 17.63 -3.48 -9.96
C THR A 11 19.13 -3.26 -10.05
N GLU A 12 19.65 -2.36 -9.22
CA GLU A 12 21.07 -2.08 -9.07
C GLU A 12 21.39 -1.99 -7.57
N GLN A 13 22.42 -2.72 -7.12
CA GLN A 13 22.92 -2.56 -5.75
C GLN A 13 23.91 -1.39 -5.74
N VAL A 14 23.62 -0.32 -5.00
CA VAL A 14 24.44 0.87 -4.86
C VAL A 14 24.82 1.05 -3.40
N GLY A 15 26.02 0.63 -3.03
CA GLY A 15 26.40 0.55 -1.62
C GLY A 15 25.35 -0.26 -0.84
N PRO A 16 24.84 0.27 0.29
CA PRO A 16 23.82 -0.41 1.08
C PRO A 16 22.38 -0.20 0.55
N PHE A 17 22.18 0.31 -0.68
CA PHE A 17 20.88 0.57 -1.25
C PHE A 17 20.56 -0.39 -2.40
N LEU A 18 19.37 -0.97 -2.41
CA LEU A 18 18.79 -1.61 -3.59
C LEU A 18 18.00 -0.55 -4.37
N ALA A 19 18.55 -0.03 -5.44
CA ALA A 19 17.84 0.84 -6.36
C ALA A 19 16.97 0.00 -7.31
N THR A 20 15.73 0.44 -7.54
CA THR A 20 14.77 -0.22 -8.45
C THR A 20 14.31 0.76 -9.52
N PHE A 21 14.15 0.25 -10.74
CA PHE A 21 13.81 1.06 -11.91
C PHE A 21 12.70 0.39 -12.71
N SER A 22 11.61 1.12 -12.93
CA SER A 22 10.53 0.69 -13.82
C SER A 22 11.01 0.70 -15.27
N PRO A 23 10.74 -0.35 -16.06
CA PRO A 23 11.16 -0.39 -17.47
C PRO A 23 10.41 0.64 -18.33
N ASP A 24 9.17 0.98 -17.95
CA ASP A 24 8.23 1.69 -18.82
C ASP A 24 7.74 3.03 -18.25
N SER A 25 8.26 3.47 -17.10
CA SER A 25 7.73 4.66 -16.42
C SER A 25 8.79 5.44 -15.66
N ALA A 26 8.82 6.76 -15.86
CA ALA A 26 9.60 7.69 -15.05
C ALA A 26 8.89 8.11 -13.74
N ASN A 27 7.71 7.55 -13.43
CA ASN A 27 6.98 7.86 -12.22
C ASN A 27 7.85 7.56 -10.99
N PRO A 28 8.14 8.56 -10.09
CA PRO A 28 9.01 8.38 -8.94
C PRO A 28 8.50 7.35 -7.92
N PHE A 29 7.19 7.09 -7.88
CA PHE A 29 6.60 6.05 -7.04
C PHE A 29 6.88 4.62 -7.55
N LEU A 30 7.39 4.49 -8.78
CA LEU A 30 7.81 3.22 -9.37
C LEU A 30 9.35 3.11 -9.48
N ASN A 31 10.08 4.17 -9.11
CA ASN A 31 11.53 4.28 -9.22
C ASN A 31 12.10 4.80 -7.89
N TYR A 32 12.46 3.89 -7.00
CA TYR A 32 12.96 4.24 -5.68
C TYR A 32 13.96 3.21 -5.16
N ALA A 33 14.81 3.62 -4.23
CA ALA A 33 15.74 2.73 -3.56
C ALA A 33 15.25 2.34 -2.15
N ILE A 34 15.76 1.23 -1.66
CA ILE A 34 15.50 0.71 -0.32
C ILE A 34 16.84 0.40 0.33
N PRO A 35 17.18 0.95 1.51
CA PRO A 35 18.39 0.59 2.22
C PRO A 35 18.33 -0.84 2.76
N ASP A 36 19.49 -1.43 3.02
CA ASP A 36 19.60 -2.65 3.82
C ASP A 36 19.16 -2.38 5.26
N ASP A 37 18.64 -3.39 5.93
CA ASP A 37 18.30 -3.28 7.35
C ASP A 37 19.59 -2.98 8.15
N GLY A 38 19.53 -1.96 9.01
CA GLY A 38 20.66 -1.48 9.77
C GLY A 38 21.73 -0.74 8.95
N ALA A 39 21.42 -0.37 7.72
CA ALA A 39 22.34 0.34 6.84
C ALA A 39 22.92 1.61 7.49
N GLN A 40 24.23 1.80 7.30
CA GLN A 40 24.97 2.99 7.72
C GLN A 40 25.71 3.59 6.50
N PRO A 41 24.98 4.26 5.59
CA PRO A 41 25.57 4.77 4.37
C PRO A 41 26.60 5.85 4.65
N SER A 42 27.72 5.80 3.92
CA SER A 42 28.66 6.91 3.83
C SER A 42 28.14 8.00 2.88
N SER A 43 28.78 9.18 2.90
CA SER A 43 28.47 10.24 1.93
C SER A 43 28.68 9.77 0.49
N SER A 44 29.74 8.99 0.23
CA SER A 44 30.00 8.43 -1.10
C SER A 44 28.92 7.43 -1.56
N ASP A 45 28.29 6.69 -0.64
CA ASP A 45 27.18 5.80 -0.98
C ASP A 45 25.94 6.61 -1.40
N VAL A 46 25.65 7.72 -0.71
CA VAL A 46 24.53 8.61 -1.04
C VAL A 46 24.77 9.34 -2.36
N ASP A 47 26.02 9.78 -2.62
CA ASP A 47 26.37 10.41 -3.91
C ASP A 47 26.24 9.41 -5.05
N ALA A 48 26.74 8.18 -4.90
CA ALA A 48 26.61 7.12 -5.88
C ALA A 48 25.14 6.77 -6.17
N LEU A 49 24.29 6.76 -5.12
CA LEU A 49 22.85 6.56 -5.28
C LEU A 49 22.22 7.70 -6.11
N THR A 50 22.56 8.94 -5.80
CA THR A 50 22.08 10.11 -6.55
C THR A 50 22.47 10.01 -8.03
N GLU A 51 23.73 9.66 -8.31
CA GLU A 51 24.22 9.47 -9.67
C GLU A 51 23.53 8.31 -10.41
N ALA A 52 23.20 7.23 -9.72
CA ALA A 52 22.51 6.08 -10.31
C ALA A 52 21.14 6.46 -10.90
N TYR A 53 20.41 7.34 -10.24
CA TYR A 53 19.14 7.90 -10.73
C TYR A 53 19.36 8.97 -11.80
N ALA A 54 20.33 9.88 -11.60
CA ALA A 54 20.64 10.93 -12.55
C ALA A 54 21.08 10.38 -13.92
N ARG A 55 21.84 9.27 -13.97
CA ARG A 55 22.20 8.60 -15.23
C ARG A 55 21.01 8.11 -16.03
N ARG A 56 19.84 7.99 -15.41
CA ARG A 56 18.58 7.53 -16.03
C ARG A 56 17.55 8.64 -16.20
N ASP A 57 17.94 9.89 -15.92
CA ASP A 57 17.04 11.05 -15.90
C ASP A 57 15.83 10.84 -14.98
N LEU A 58 16.06 10.21 -13.81
CA LEU A 58 15.05 9.92 -12.80
C LEU A 58 15.31 10.71 -11.53
N LEU A 59 14.23 11.05 -10.81
CA LEU A 59 14.31 11.66 -9.49
C LEU A 59 14.91 10.67 -8.48
N PRO A 60 16.02 11.00 -7.80
CA PRO A 60 16.56 10.18 -6.73
C PRO A 60 15.55 10.09 -5.59
N ARG A 61 15.08 8.89 -5.26
CA ARG A 61 14.06 8.66 -4.26
C ARG A 61 14.32 7.40 -3.44
N VAL A 62 14.02 7.45 -2.15
CA VAL A 62 14.21 6.33 -1.21
C VAL A 62 12.94 6.14 -0.41
N GLU A 63 12.52 4.89 -0.23
CA GLU A 63 11.38 4.51 0.60
C GLU A 63 11.76 3.34 1.52
N PHE A 64 11.50 3.46 2.81
CA PHE A 64 11.77 2.38 3.77
C PHE A 64 11.09 2.62 5.12
N MET A 65 11.00 1.58 5.94
CA MET A 65 10.61 1.72 7.34
C MET A 65 11.74 2.43 8.10
N ALA A 66 11.46 3.60 8.68
CA ALA A 66 12.45 4.42 9.37
C ALA A 66 13.21 3.65 10.47
N GLU A 67 12.50 2.76 11.16
CA GLU A 67 13.03 1.95 12.27
C GLU A 67 14.03 0.88 11.79
N THR A 68 13.95 0.47 10.52
CA THR A 68 14.85 -0.58 9.99
C THR A 68 16.22 -0.04 9.60
N ALA A 69 16.34 1.25 9.28
CA ALA A 69 17.60 1.88 8.88
C ALA A 69 17.70 3.37 9.29
N PRO A 70 17.65 3.69 10.60
CA PRO A 70 17.62 5.08 11.07
C PRO A 70 18.88 5.87 10.67
N ALA A 71 20.03 5.23 10.56
CA ALA A 71 21.27 5.89 10.11
C ALA A 71 21.20 6.24 8.61
N ALA A 72 20.44 5.49 7.80
CA ALA A 72 20.25 5.81 6.38
C ALA A 72 19.43 7.11 6.22
N GLU A 73 18.36 7.28 7.01
CA GLU A 73 17.61 8.54 7.02
C GLU A 73 18.53 9.72 7.37
N GLN A 74 19.31 9.60 8.44
CA GLN A 74 20.21 10.66 8.85
C GLN A 74 21.27 11.01 7.79
N ALA A 75 21.86 9.99 7.14
CA ALA A 75 22.87 10.20 6.09
C ALA A 75 22.26 10.92 4.87
N LEU A 76 21.05 10.57 4.46
CA LEU A 76 20.33 11.22 3.37
C LEU A 76 20.01 12.69 3.70
N LEU A 77 19.54 12.98 4.91
CA LEU A 77 19.27 14.35 5.35
C LEU A 77 20.51 15.23 5.37
N VAL A 78 21.65 14.70 5.87
CA VAL A 78 22.94 15.40 5.87
C VAL A 78 23.42 15.69 4.44
N ALA A 79 23.13 14.79 3.49
CA ALA A 79 23.45 14.98 2.08
C ALA A 79 22.46 15.90 1.32
N GLY A 80 21.52 16.55 2.02
CA GLY A 80 20.59 17.52 1.45
C GLY A 80 19.35 16.92 0.83
N TRP A 81 19.02 15.66 1.13
CA TRP A 81 17.72 15.07 0.79
C TRP A 81 16.64 15.62 1.70
N SER A 82 15.39 15.59 1.23
CA SER A 82 14.23 16.08 1.95
C SER A 82 13.22 14.97 2.21
N VAL A 83 12.59 14.97 3.38
CA VAL A 83 11.47 14.07 3.67
C VAL A 83 10.24 14.58 2.91
N GLU A 84 9.77 13.81 1.93
CA GLU A 84 8.51 14.09 1.22
C GLU A 84 7.31 13.74 2.10
N ARG A 85 7.37 12.57 2.71
CA ARG A 85 6.27 12.01 3.50
C ARG A 85 6.82 11.09 4.59
N ARG A 86 6.10 11.09 5.72
CA ARG A 86 6.24 10.08 6.76
C ARG A 86 4.84 9.53 7.03
N ILE A 87 4.63 8.26 6.73
CA ILE A 87 3.33 7.62 6.76
C ILE A 87 3.37 6.53 7.83
N PRO A 88 2.52 6.61 8.86
CA PRO A 88 2.46 5.54 9.86
C PRO A 88 2.06 4.22 9.21
N VAL A 89 2.72 3.14 9.64
CA VAL A 89 2.39 1.77 9.26
C VAL A 89 1.76 1.07 10.44
N MET A 90 0.66 0.37 10.20
CA MET A 90 0.01 -0.44 11.21
C MET A 90 0.00 -1.91 10.80
N LEU A 91 0.24 -2.80 11.76
CA LEU A 91 0.26 -4.25 11.57
C LEU A 91 -0.92 -4.91 12.30
N CYS A 92 -1.47 -5.95 11.67
CA CYS A 92 -2.40 -6.88 12.30
C CYS A 92 -1.78 -8.29 12.29
N PRO A 93 -1.13 -8.74 13.37
CA PRO A 93 -0.59 -10.09 13.45
C PRO A 93 -1.71 -11.17 13.45
N PRO A 94 -1.40 -12.43 13.09
CA PRO A 94 -2.33 -13.53 13.24
C PRO A 94 -2.88 -13.61 14.69
N GLY A 95 -4.20 -13.78 14.81
CA GLY A 95 -4.90 -13.83 16.08
C GLY A 95 -5.27 -12.46 16.69
N SER A 96 -4.81 -11.35 16.09
CA SER A 96 -5.19 -10.00 16.53
C SER A 96 -6.40 -9.44 15.78
N ALA A 97 -6.74 -10.02 14.62
CA ALA A 97 -7.87 -9.58 13.83
C ALA A 97 -9.19 -9.71 14.59
N VAL A 98 -9.95 -8.62 14.62
CA VAL A 98 -11.28 -8.57 15.24
C VAL A 98 -12.34 -8.77 14.16
N THR A 99 -13.23 -9.74 14.36
CA THR A 99 -14.37 -9.92 13.47
C THR A 99 -15.35 -8.75 13.62
N ILE A 100 -15.55 -8.02 12.54
CA ILE A 100 -16.53 -6.93 12.47
C ILE A 100 -17.57 -7.33 11.41
N PRO A 101 -18.81 -7.61 11.83
CA PRO A 101 -19.86 -7.97 10.88
C PRO A 101 -20.22 -6.78 9.98
N ALA A 102 -20.71 -7.08 8.78
CA ALA A 102 -21.28 -6.06 7.92
C ALA A 102 -22.45 -5.35 8.64
N PRO A 103 -22.50 -4.02 8.61
CA PRO A 103 -23.63 -3.28 9.18
C PRO A 103 -24.97 -3.67 8.52
N ALA A 104 -26.08 -3.46 9.22
CA ALA A 104 -27.40 -3.77 8.69
C ALA A 104 -27.64 -3.08 7.33
N GLY A 105 -28.10 -3.85 6.34
CA GLY A 105 -28.34 -3.39 4.97
C GLY A 105 -27.06 -3.19 4.13
N VAL A 106 -25.93 -3.65 4.62
CA VAL A 106 -24.66 -3.68 3.86
C VAL A 106 -24.34 -5.12 3.50
N GLU A 107 -24.09 -5.35 2.22
CA GLU A 107 -23.56 -6.60 1.69
C GLU A 107 -22.07 -6.44 1.42
N LEU A 108 -21.25 -7.42 1.82
CA LEU A 108 -19.83 -7.53 1.45
C LEU A 108 -19.66 -8.75 0.56
N LEU A 109 -19.06 -8.58 -0.60
CA LEU A 109 -18.82 -9.67 -1.54
C LEU A 109 -17.46 -9.53 -2.23
N VAL A 110 -16.89 -10.66 -2.61
CA VAL A 110 -15.71 -10.70 -3.50
C VAL A 110 -16.21 -10.43 -4.92
N PRO A 111 -15.74 -9.37 -5.61
CA PRO A 111 -16.22 -9.05 -6.95
C PRO A 111 -15.77 -10.14 -7.94
N GLY A 112 -16.77 -10.79 -8.59
CA GLY A 112 -16.56 -11.88 -9.55
C GLY A 112 -16.79 -11.50 -11.01
N THR A 113 -17.45 -10.36 -11.26
CA THR A 113 -17.77 -9.86 -12.60
C THR A 113 -17.10 -8.52 -12.86
N ASP A 114 -16.98 -8.15 -14.15
CA ASP A 114 -16.45 -6.84 -14.55
C ASP A 114 -17.28 -5.69 -14.03
N GLU A 115 -18.61 -5.87 -13.99
CA GLU A 115 -19.52 -4.89 -13.43
C GLU A 115 -19.27 -4.67 -11.93
N GLU A 116 -19.04 -5.74 -11.17
CA GLU A 116 -18.73 -5.66 -9.75
C GLU A 116 -17.35 -5.03 -9.49
N ILE A 117 -16.34 -5.41 -10.28
CA ILE A 117 -15.00 -4.79 -10.20
C ILE A 117 -15.09 -3.30 -10.52
N ARG A 118 -15.78 -2.94 -11.61
CA ARG A 118 -16.00 -1.55 -11.99
C ARG A 118 -16.76 -0.78 -10.91
N GLY A 119 -17.83 -1.36 -10.35
CA GLY A 119 -18.59 -0.74 -9.27
C GLY A 119 -17.71 -0.45 -8.04
N MET A 120 -16.84 -1.39 -7.65
CA MET A 120 -15.86 -1.19 -6.58
C MET A 120 -14.89 -0.04 -6.90
N LEU A 121 -14.29 -0.05 -8.10
CA LEU A 121 -13.35 0.98 -8.53
C LEU A 121 -14.00 2.37 -8.59
N VAL A 122 -15.21 2.49 -9.15
CA VAL A 122 -15.98 3.75 -9.15
C VAL A 122 -16.19 4.26 -7.73
N ALA A 123 -16.57 3.39 -6.79
CA ALA A 123 -16.76 3.78 -5.40
C ALA A 123 -15.46 4.23 -4.73
N GLN A 124 -14.32 3.60 -5.05
CA GLN A 124 -13.01 4.00 -4.56
C GLN A 124 -12.58 5.35 -5.15
N TYR A 125 -12.67 5.53 -6.46
CA TYR A 125 -12.31 6.76 -7.18
C TYR A 125 -13.11 7.96 -6.67
N GLU A 126 -14.45 7.81 -6.56
CA GLU A 126 -15.31 8.85 -5.98
C GLU A 126 -14.88 9.21 -4.55
N ALA A 127 -14.61 8.20 -3.72
CA ALA A 127 -14.23 8.42 -2.33
C ALA A 127 -12.86 9.10 -2.17
N PHE A 128 -11.94 8.90 -3.13
CA PHE A 128 -10.63 9.54 -3.18
C PHE A 128 -10.62 10.87 -3.94
N GLY A 129 -11.77 11.26 -4.54
CA GLY A 129 -11.87 12.50 -5.31
C GLY A 129 -11.25 12.40 -6.71
N GLU A 130 -11.14 11.20 -7.23
CA GLU A 130 -10.65 10.92 -8.58
C GLU A 130 -11.81 10.85 -9.58
N PRO A 131 -11.54 11.02 -10.89
CA PRO A 131 -12.56 10.87 -11.94
C PRO A 131 -13.16 9.47 -11.92
N THR A 132 -14.49 9.37 -11.94
CA THR A 132 -15.23 8.09 -11.85
C THR A 132 -15.40 7.35 -13.19
N ASP A 133 -14.85 7.90 -14.27
CA ASP A 133 -14.77 7.21 -15.57
C ASP A 133 -13.64 6.17 -15.53
N VAL A 134 -13.95 4.98 -14.99
CA VAL A 134 -12.99 3.88 -14.82
C VAL A 134 -12.75 3.21 -16.17
N PRO A 135 -11.52 3.27 -16.72
CA PRO A 135 -11.17 2.62 -17.96
C PRO A 135 -11.27 1.09 -17.88
N ASP A 136 -11.58 0.43 -18.99
CA ASP A 136 -11.61 -1.05 -19.07
C ASP A 136 -10.25 -1.66 -18.69
N THR A 137 -9.15 -0.95 -18.97
CA THR A 137 -7.79 -1.37 -18.57
C THR A 137 -7.61 -1.48 -17.06
N GLU A 138 -8.27 -0.64 -16.26
CA GLU A 138 -8.20 -0.72 -14.79
C GLU A 138 -9.02 -1.90 -14.25
N VAL A 139 -10.15 -2.20 -14.89
CA VAL A 139 -10.94 -3.40 -14.58
C VAL A 139 -10.12 -4.66 -14.87
N GLU A 140 -9.45 -4.71 -16.05
CA GLU A 140 -8.60 -5.86 -16.43
C GLU A 140 -7.42 -6.02 -15.47
N LYS A 141 -6.68 -4.94 -15.16
CA LYS A 141 -5.59 -4.98 -14.16
C LYS A 141 -6.05 -5.49 -12.81
N THR A 142 -7.23 -5.06 -12.35
CA THR A 142 -7.80 -5.54 -11.09
C THR A 142 -8.13 -7.03 -11.17
N ARG A 143 -8.71 -7.49 -12.28
CA ARG A 143 -8.97 -8.91 -12.51
C ARG A 143 -7.67 -9.73 -12.55
N GLU A 144 -6.63 -9.23 -13.21
CA GLU A 144 -5.31 -9.88 -13.23
C GLU A 144 -4.69 -9.95 -11.83
N ARG A 145 -4.80 -8.88 -11.04
CA ARG A 145 -4.37 -8.88 -9.62
C ARG A 145 -5.08 -9.96 -8.82
N LEU A 146 -6.40 -10.11 -8.98
CA LEU A 146 -7.17 -11.15 -8.29
C LEU A 146 -6.73 -12.56 -8.72
N ARG A 147 -6.52 -12.78 -10.03
CA ARG A 147 -6.00 -14.05 -10.56
C ARG A 147 -4.59 -14.38 -10.08
N ALA A 148 -3.79 -13.36 -9.82
CA ALA A 148 -2.44 -13.50 -9.27
C ALA A 148 -2.41 -13.71 -7.73
N GLY A 149 -3.58 -13.91 -7.10
CA GLY A 149 -3.69 -14.18 -5.67
C GLY A 149 -3.90 -12.94 -4.80
N GLY A 150 -4.22 -11.81 -5.38
CA GLY A 150 -4.71 -10.64 -4.66
C GLY A 150 -6.15 -10.81 -4.18
N PHE A 151 -6.60 -9.90 -3.34
CA PHE A 151 -7.95 -9.94 -2.73
C PHE A 151 -8.67 -8.63 -3.00
N ALA A 152 -9.99 -8.70 -3.09
CA ALA A 152 -10.85 -7.52 -3.16
C ALA A 152 -12.16 -7.76 -2.45
N VAL A 153 -12.77 -6.69 -1.98
CA VAL A 153 -14.14 -6.70 -1.44
C VAL A 153 -14.89 -5.47 -1.92
N LEU A 154 -16.08 -5.70 -2.43
CA LEU A 154 -17.07 -4.67 -2.75
C LEU A 154 -18.10 -4.62 -1.62
N ALA A 155 -18.38 -3.43 -1.11
CA ALA A 155 -19.48 -3.17 -0.20
C ALA A 155 -20.66 -2.57 -1.00
N ARG A 156 -21.86 -3.14 -0.85
CA ARG A 156 -23.11 -2.64 -1.45
C ARG A 156 -24.10 -2.23 -0.38
N VAL A 157 -24.90 -1.21 -0.69
CA VAL A 157 -26.06 -0.80 0.10
C VAL A 157 -27.25 -0.71 -0.84
N ALA A 158 -28.30 -1.48 -0.59
CA ALA A 158 -29.46 -1.60 -1.47
C ALA A 158 -29.08 -1.92 -2.94
N GLY A 159 -28.05 -2.76 -3.13
CA GLY A 159 -27.55 -3.14 -4.46
C GLY A 159 -26.52 -2.17 -5.05
N GLU A 160 -26.41 -0.94 -4.56
CA GLU A 160 -25.52 0.09 -5.08
C GLU A 160 -24.10 -0.03 -4.49
N PRO A 161 -23.04 0.12 -5.29
CA PRO A 161 -21.66 0.20 -4.80
C PRO A 161 -21.47 1.34 -3.80
N ALA A 162 -21.12 1.00 -2.57
CA ALA A 162 -20.97 1.94 -1.46
C ALA A 162 -19.51 2.16 -1.03
N GLY A 163 -18.65 1.22 -1.37
CA GLY A 163 -17.23 1.25 -1.02
C GLY A 163 -16.55 -0.06 -1.36
N GLY A 164 -15.29 -0.17 -0.98
CA GLY A 164 -14.52 -1.39 -1.20
C GLY A 164 -13.11 -1.29 -0.66
N GLY A 165 -12.32 -2.29 -0.99
CA GLY A 165 -10.92 -2.37 -0.64
C GLY A 165 -10.25 -3.54 -1.34
N VAL A 166 -8.92 -3.56 -1.29
CA VAL A 166 -8.09 -4.60 -1.89
C VAL A 166 -7.02 -5.07 -0.91
N ALA A 167 -6.45 -6.25 -1.16
CA ALA A 167 -5.17 -6.62 -0.60
C ALA A 167 -4.29 -7.21 -1.70
N GLU A 168 -3.00 -6.95 -1.62
CA GLU A 168 -2.03 -7.46 -2.58
C GLU A 168 -1.82 -8.96 -2.40
N ALA A 169 -1.27 -9.61 -3.42
CA ALA A 169 -0.87 -11.02 -3.32
C ALA A 169 0.15 -11.20 -2.19
N ILE A 170 0.05 -12.33 -1.48
CA ILE A 170 0.93 -12.63 -0.36
C ILE A 170 2.33 -12.97 -0.89
N VAL A 171 3.34 -12.20 -0.49
CA VAL A 171 4.74 -12.42 -0.82
C VAL A 171 5.53 -12.65 0.47
N ASP A 172 6.20 -13.79 0.58
CA ASP A 172 6.95 -14.20 1.78
C ASP A 172 6.12 -14.15 3.09
N GLY A 173 4.80 -14.37 2.98
CA GLY A 173 3.87 -14.30 4.10
C GLY A 173 3.44 -12.88 4.48
N THR A 174 3.74 -11.90 3.67
CA THR A 174 3.41 -10.48 3.89
C THR A 174 2.45 -9.97 2.81
N THR A 175 1.47 -9.18 3.20
CA THR A 175 0.57 -8.47 2.28
C THR A 175 0.13 -7.13 2.82
N GLU A 176 -0.21 -6.21 1.94
CA GLU A 176 -0.81 -4.91 2.25
C GLU A 176 -2.31 -4.95 2.02
N VAL A 177 -3.07 -4.46 2.99
CA VAL A 177 -4.49 -4.10 2.83
C VAL A 177 -4.55 -2.63 2.46
N ALA A 178 -5.11 -2.32 1.29
CA ALA A 178 -5.07 -0.99 0.70
C ALA A 178 -6.40 -0.59 0.06
N GLY A 179 -6.49 0.66 -0.38
CA GLY A 179 -7.64 1.16 -1.13
C GLY A 179 -8.96 1.12 -0.38
N ILE A 180 -8.93 1.09 0.97
CA ILE A 180 -10.16 1.10 1.77
C ILE A 180 -10.86 2.44 1.58
N ALA A 181 -12.00 2.40 0.93
CA ALA A 181 -12.76 3.58 0.58
C ALA A 181 -14.25 3.38 0.78
N VAL A 182 -14.95 4.44 1.20
CA VAL A 182 -16.41 4.47 1.35
C VAL A 182 -16.91 5.80 0.78
N ARG A 183 -17.85 5.73 -0.14
CA ARG A 183 -18.50 6.90 -0.75
C ARG A 183 -19.15 7.77 0.33
N GLU A 184 -19.11 9.07 0.15
CA GLU A 184 -19.54 10.04 1.17
C GLU A 184 -20.95 9.76 1.74
N PRO A 185 -21.99 9.46 0.95
CA PRO A 185 -23.33 9.20 1.47
C PRO A 185 -23.44 7.98 2.40
N TYR A 186 -22.43 7.09 2.37
CA TYR A 186 -22.41 5.85 3.14
C TYR A 186 -21.40 5.86 4.30
N ARG A 187 -20.64 6.95 4.47
CA ARG A 187 -19.66 7.11 5.56
C ARG A 187 -20.31 7.08 6.95
N ARG A 188 -19.49 6.85 7.96
CA ARG A 188 -19.86 6.82 9.40
C ARG A 188 -20.86 5.72 9.79
N ARG A 189 -21.04 4.72 8.94
CA ARG A 189 -21.92 3.57 9.15
C ARG A 189 -21.17 2.28 9.49
N GLY A 190 -19.84 2.32 9.69
CA GLY A 190 -19.01 1.15 10.01
C GLY A 190 -18.55 0.34 8.79
N ILE A 191 -18.89 0.75 7.56
CA ILE A 191 -18.57 0.00 6.33
C ILE A 191 -17.04 -0.15 6.17
N GLY A 192 -16.26 0.93 6.34
CA GLY A 192 -14.80 0.85 6.22
C GLY A 192 -14.16 -0.16 7.16
N ALA A 193 -14.62 -0.21 8.42
CA ALA A 193 -14.13 -1.20 9.38
C ALA A 193 -14.51 -2.64 8.99
N ALA A 194 -15.73 -2.86 8.48
CA ALA A 194 -16.20 -4.17 8.03
C ALA A 194 -15.43 -4.64 6.77
N VAL A 195 -15.17 -3.74 5.81
CA VAL A 195 -14.34 -4.00 4.61
C VAL A 195 -12.92 -4.39 5.02
N THR A 196 -12.31 -3.62 5.95
CA THR A 196 -10.96 -3.92 6.46
C THR A 196 -10.93 -5.27 7.16
N ALA A 197 -11.88 -5.55 8.04
CA ALA A 197 -11.96 -6.82 8.77
C ALA A 197 -12.14 -8.01 7.81
N PHE A 198 -12.98 -7.87 6.79
CA PHE A 198 -13.19 -8.89 5.76
C PHE A 198 -11.89 -9.25 5.04
N LEU A 199 -11.16 -8.24 4.53
CA LEU A 199 -9.89 -8.45 3.85
C LEU A 199 -8.82 -9.03 4.78
N THR A 200 -8.72 -8.51 6.01
CA THR A 200 -7.76 -9.00 7.01
C THR A 200 -7.98 -10.48 7.33
N ALA A 201 -9.24 -10.89 7.51
CA ALA A 201 -9.60 -12.30 7.72
C ALA A 201 -9.22 -13.15 6.51
N ALA A 202 -9.60 -12.73 5.29
CA ALA A 202 -9.32 -13.47 4.06
C ALA A 202 -7.82 -13.69 3.83
N VAL A 203 -6.98 -12.68 4.04
CA VAL A 203 -5.53 -12.84 3.85
C VAL A 203 -4.89 -13.68 4.95
N HIS A 204 -5.37 -13.64 6.19
CA HIS A 204 -4.90 -14.54 7.25
C HIS A 204 -5.29 -15.99 6.98
N GLU A 205 -6.51 -16.25 6.53
CA GLU A 205 -6.97 -17.60 6.10
C GLU A 205 -6.13 -18.12 4.94
N ALA A 206 -5.67 -17.26 4.04
CA ALA A 206 -4.76 -17.61 2.96
C ALA A 206 -3.28 -17.75 3.39
N GLY A 207 -2.97 -17.58 4.69
CA GLY A 207 -1.65 -17.83 5.25
C GLY A 207 -0.74 -16.62 5.40
N ALA A 208 -1.27 -15.39 5.28
CA ALA A 208 -0.48 -14.20 5.60
C ALA A 208 -0.11 -14.17 7.09
N ARG A 209 1.18 -13.93 7.35
CA ARG A 209 1.73 -13.78 8.72
C ARG A 209 1.92 -12.32 9.10
N THR A 210 2.15 -11.47 8.10
CA THR A 210 2.30 -10.02 8.28
C THR A 210 1.28 -9.32 7.37
N VAL A 211 0.26 -8.76 7.98
CA VAL A 211 -0.75 -7.94 7.28
C VAL A 211 -0.57 -6.51 7.75
N PHE A 212 -0.34 -5.61 6.81
CA PHE A 212 -0.11 -4.19 7.13
C PHE A 212 -1.00 -3.28 6.29
N LEU A 213 -1.11 -2.05 6.74
CA LEU A 213 -1.73 -0.94 6.02
C LEU A 213 -1.13 0.40 6.44
N THR A 214 -1.37 1.40 5.61
CA THR A 214 -0.94 2.78 5.84
C THR A 214 -2.16 3.69 5.97
N PRO A 215 -2.50 4.18 7.17
CA PRO A 215 -3.65 5.07 7.37
C PRO A 215 -3.38 6.46 6.80
N ALA A 216 -4.40 7.06 6.18
CA ALA A 216 -4.32 8.43 5.67
C ALA A 216 -4.26 9.50 6.78
N GLY A 217 -4.77 9.16 7.99
CA GLY A 217 -4.77 10.09 9.12
C GLY A 217 -5.26 9.45 10.42
N VAL A 218 -5.40 10.29 11.45
CA VAL A 218 -5.81 9.86 12.80
C VAL A 218 -7.19 9.17 12.84
N PRO A 219 -8.21 9.63 12.09
CA PRO A 219 -9.51 8.94 12.07
C PRO A 219 -9.39 7.50 11.56
N GLU A 220 -8.60 7.27 10.50
CA GLU A 220 -8.37 5.95 9.91
C GLU A 220 -7.56 5.07 10.86
N GLN A 221 -6.52 5.60 11.52
CA GLN A 221 -5.78 4.89 12.56
C GLN A 221 -6.69 4.33 13.65
N ARG A 222 -7.62 5.17 14.15
CA ARG A 222 -8.59 4.75 15.17
C ARG A 222 -9.56 3.69 14.66
N MET A 223 -9.93 3.76 13.40
CA MET A 223 -10.78 2.74 12.77
C MET A 223 -10.02 1.42 12.64
N TYR A 224 -8.80 1.43 12.13
CA TYR A 224 -7.98 0.23 11.97
C TYR A 224 -7.58 -0.41 13.30
N ALA A 225 -7.35 0.39 14.34
CA ALA A 225 -7.11 -0.14 15.68
C ALA A 225 -8.29 -0.99 16.20
N ARG A 226 -9.53 -0.65 15.85
CA ARG A 226 -10.71 -1.47 16.21
C ARG A 226 -10.79 -2.79 15.43
N VAL A 227 -10.12 -2.88 14.28
CA VAL A 227 -10.01 -4.12 13.49
C VAL A 227 -8.88 -5.03 13.99
N GLY A 228 -8.02 -4.53 14.89
CA GLY A 228 -6.90 -5.28 15.45
C GLY A 228 -5.52 -4.83 14.97
N TYR A 229 -5.45 -3.73 14.22
CA TYR A 229 -4.16 -3.16 13.81
C TYR A 229 -3.53 -2.32 14.93
N ALA A 230 -2.23 -2.46 15.09
CA ALA A 230 -1.43 -1.65 16.01
C ALA A 230 -0.31 -0.91 15.26
N PRO A 231 0.09 0.29 15.73
CA PRO A 231 1.23 1.00 15.14
C PRO A 231 2.50 0.13 15.16
N ALA A 232 3.26 0.16 14.08
CA ALA A 232 4.48 -0.63 13.91
C ALA A 232 5.72 0.21 13.52
N GLY A 233 5.52 1.47 13.20
CA GLY A 233 6.55 2.38 12.76
C GLY A 233 6.08 3.29 11.64
N ASP A 234 7.03 3.94 10.98
CA ASP A 234 6.75 4.89 9.90
C ASP A 234 7.45 4.48 8.59
N MET A 235 6.72 4.49 7.50
CA MET A 235 7.29 4.51 6.16
C MET A 235 7.78 5.92 5.85
N VAL A 236 9.06 6.08 5.62
CA VAL A 236 9.64 7.37 5.23
C VAL A 236 9.97 7.38 3.74
N HIS A 237 9.62 8.48 3.11
CA HIS A 237 9.89 8.77 1.70
C HIS A 237 10.78 10.00 1.64
N LEU A 238 11.94 9.88 1.00
CA LEU A 238 12.87 10.98 0.81
C LEU A 238 13.23 11.12 -0.67
N SER A 239 13.48 12.35 -1.09
CA SER A 239 13.99 12.68 -2.44
C SER A 239 15.00 13.82 -2.40
N ARG A 240 15.70 13.99 -3.52
CA ARG A 240 16.70 15.05 -3.70
C ARG A 240 16.41 15.91 -4.91
#